data_6ec2153682ff5841cdb41d38d65c3c92
#
_entry.id   6ec2153682ff5841cdb41d38d65c3c92
#
_cell.length_a   1.000
_cell.length_b   1.000
_cell.length_c   1.000
_cell.angle_alpha   90.00
_cell.angle_beta   90.00
_cell.angle_gamma   90.00
#
_symmetry.space_group_name_H-M   'P 1'
#
loop_
_entity.id
_entity.type
_entity.pdbx_description
1 polymer ?
#
loop_
_entity_poly.entity_id
_entity_poly.type
_entity_poly.pdbx_seq_one_letter_code
_entity_poly.pdbx_strand_id
1 'polypeptide(L)'
;MSKAMPTIAILGGTGALGTGLARRWTLAGYPVIIGSRTQGKAEIALADLDRVMGERGVEISEVRALENLDAANAADIVVLTVPFTHQSSTLK
;
A
#
# COMPACT_ATOMS: atom_id res chain seq x y z
N MET A 1 5.34 -22.50 16.29
CA MET A 1 5.68 -21.82 15.16
C MET A 1 4.79 -20.64 14.90
N SER A 2 5.39 -19.61 14.63
CA SER A 2 4.59 -18.43 14.42
C SER A 2 3.95 -18.48 13.03
N LYS A 3 2.79 -17.91 12.91
CA LYS A 3 2.12 -17.77 11.67
C LYS A 3 2.53 -16.49 11.02
N ALA A 4 3.02 -16.56 9.82
CA ALA A 4 3.32 -15.37 9.08
C ALA A 4 2.02 -14.70 8.69
N MET A 5 1.98 -13.39 8.84
CA MET A 5 0.85 -12.61 8.36
C MET A 5 0.89 -12.57 6.84
N PRO A 6 -0.26 -12.60 6.18
CA PRO A 6 -0.26 -12.49 4.73
C PRO A 6 0.26 -11.13 4.29
N THR A 7 0.95 -11.11 3.17
CA THR A 7 1.43 -9.88 2.59
C THR A 7 0.31 -9.23 1.79
N ILE A 8 0.04 -7.98 2.06
CA ILE A 8 -1.06 -7.25 1.40
C ILE A 8 -0.46 -6.22 0.46
N ALA A 9 -0.79 -6.33 -0.83
CA ALA A 9 -0.41 -5.33 -1.80
C ALA A 9 -1.59 -4.40 -2.04
N ILE A 10 -1.35 -3.10 -2.00
CA ILE A 10 -2.36 -2.10 -2.25
C ILE A 10 -2.02 -1.45 -3.58
N LEU A 11 -2.73 -1.85 -4.64
CA LEU A 11 -2.49 -1.30 -5.97
C LEU A 11 -3.16 0.05 -6.08
N GLY A 12 -2.45 1.00 -6.65
CA GLY A 12 -2.91 2.38 -6.65
C GLY A 12 -2.78 3.02 -5.30
N GLY A 13 -1.84 2.53 -4.48
CA GLY A 13 -1.74 2.90 -3.08
C GLY A 13 -1.23 4.29 -2.80
N THR A 14 -1.00 5.10 -3.83
CA THR A 14 -0.51 6.47 -3.61
C THR A 14 -1.63 7.47 -3.38
N GLY A 15 -2.90 7.07 -3.58
CA GLY A 15 -4.02 7.94 -3.30
C GLY A 15 -4.40 7.93 -1.83
N ALA A 16 -5.35 8.80 -1.47
CA ALA A 16 -5.74 8.96 -0.07
C ALA A 16 -6.28 7.66 0.53
N LEU A 17 -7.10 6.93 -0.23
CA LEU A 17 -7.65 5.68 0.26
C LEU A 17 -6.57 4.64 0.47
N GLY A 18 -5.69 4.49 -0.53
CA GLY A 18 -4.64 3.50 -0.44
C GLY A 18 -3.66 3.77 0.70
N THR A 19 -3.27 5.03 0.88
CA THR A 19 -2.35 5.36 1.96
C THR A 19 -2.99 5.18 3.32
N GLY A 20 -4.29 5.45 3.43
CA GLY A 20 -5.01 5.21 4.68
C GLY A 20 -5.05 3.73 5.03
N LEU A 21 -5.31 2.88 4.04
CA LEU A 21 -5.31 1.45 4.25
C LEU A 21 -3.91 0.93 4.59
N ALA A 22 -2.90 1.45 3.91
CA ALA A 22 -1.52 1.05 4.18
C ALA A 22 -1.16 1.35 5.63
N ARG A 23 -1.53 2.52 6.11
CA ARG A 23 -1.24 2.90 7.48
C ARG A 23 -1.97 1.98 8.45
N ARG A 24 -3.23 1.71 8.19
CA ARG A 24 -4.03 0.86 9.07
C ARG A 24 -3.46 -0.55 9.16
N TRP A 25 -3.15 -1.15 8.03
CA TRP A 25 -2.67 -2.52 8.03
C TRP A 25 -1.24 -2.63 8.55
N THR A 26 -0.42 -1.61 8.31
CA THR A 26 0.92 -1.58 8.89
C THR A 26 0.84 -1.55 10.42
N LEU A 27 -0.07 -0.75 10.96
CA LEU A 27 -0.25 -0.70 12.41
C LEU A 27 -0.76 -2.01 12.96
N ALA A 28 -1.51 -2.77 12.17
CA ALA A 28 -2.00 -4.06 12.60
C ALA A 28 -0.95 -5.17 12.49
N GLY A 29 0.20 -4.86 11.89
CA GLY A 29 1.30 -5.83 11.83
C GLY A 29 1.41 -6.59 10.53
N TYR A 30 0.63 -6.25 9.52
CA TYR A 30 0.72 -6.91 8.23
C TYR A 30 1.90 -6.38 7.41
N PRO A 31 2.61 -7.27 6.69
CA PRO A 31 3.54 -6.78 5.67
C PRO A 31 2.74 -6.14 4.54
N VAL A 32 3.11 -4.94 4.15
CA VAL A 32 2.35 -4.17 3.17
C VAL A 32 3.25 -3.80 2.00
N ILE A 33 2.71 -3.89 0.79
CA ILE A 33 3.38 -3.43 -0.42
C ILE A 33 2.53 -2.32 -1.03
N ILE A 34 3.14 -1.15 -1.20
CA ILE A 34 2.46 -0.05 -1.86
C ILE A 34 2.76 -0.15 -3.35
N GLY A 35 1.73 -0.35 -4.14
CA GLY A 35 1.86 -0.47 -5.58
C GLY A 35 1.41 0.78 -6.29
N SER A 36 2.13 1.14 -7.35
CA SER A 36 1.78 2.29 -8.16
C SER A 36 2.15 2.00 -9.61
N ARG A 37 1.74 2.91 -10.50
CA ARG A 37 2.08 2.77 -11.91
C ARG A 37 3.57 2.93 -12.15
N THR A 38 4.25 3.67 -11.31
CA THR A 38 5.70 3.83 -11.43
C THR A 38 6.35 3.53 -10.09
N GLN A 39 7.57 3.03 -10.16
CA GLN A 39 8.34 2.73 -8.96
C GLN A 39 8.58 4.01 -8.14
N GLY A 40 8.86 5.12 -8.84
CA GLY A 40 9.12 6.38 -8.14
C GLY A 40 7.94 6.85 -7.31
N LYS A 41 6.73 6.73 -7.84
CA LYS A 41 5.55 7.15 -7.09
C LYS A 41 5.32 6.24 -5.90
N ALA A 42 5.56 4.95 -6.06
CA ALA A 42 5.42 4.01 -4.95
C ALA A 42 6.40 4.34 -3.84
N GLU A 43 7.63 4.70 -4.21
CA GLU A 43 8.66 5.03 -3.22
C GLU A 43 8.34 6.32 -2.48
N ILE A 44 7.78 7.30 -3.19
CA ILE A 44 7.36 8.55 -2.53
C ILE A 44 6.27 8.26 -1.51
N ALA A 45 5.32 7.41 -1.85
CA ALA A 45 4.25 7.06 -0.93
C ALA A 45 4.80 6.32 0.29
N LEU A 46 5.78 5.45 0.08
CA LEU A 46 6.41 4.74 1.19
C LEU A 46 7.14 5.71 2.10
N ALA A 47 7.87 6.66 1.54
CA ALA A 47 8.59 7.64 2.34
C ALA A 47 7.63 8.48 3.17
N ASP A 48 6.49 8.84 2.59
CA ASP A 48 5.50 9.62 3.30
C ASP A 48 4.87 8.80 4.44
N LEU A 49 4.61 7.53 4.20
CA LEU A 49 4.10 6.65 5.24
C LEU A 49 5.10 6.52 6.38
N ASP A 50 6.37 6.33 6.04
CA ASP A 50 7.43 6.19 7.02
C ASP A 50 7.52 7.44 7.89
N ARG A 51 7.40 8.62 7.28
CA ARG A 51 7.44 9.89 8.00
C ARG A 51 6.26 10.00 8.97
N VAL A 52 5.06 9.69 8.49
CA VAL A 52 3.86 9.81 9.31
C VAL A 52 3.90 8.82 10.47
N MET A 53 4.31 7.60 10.21
CA MET A 53 4.38 6.60 11.28
C MET A 53 5.48 6.93 12.26
N GLY A 54 6.60 7.47 11.76
CA GLY A 54 7.68 7.88 12.64
C GLY A 54 7.28 8.99 13.59
N GLU A 55 6.42 9.89 13.13
CA GLU A 55 5.91 10.96 14.00
C GLU A 55 5.07 10.40 15.13
N ARG A 56 4.53 9.22 14.95
CA ARG A 56 3.75 8.54 15.99
C ARG A 56 4.58 7.57 16.80
N GLY A 57 5.87 7.51 16.54
CA GLY A 57 6.76 6.59 17.23
C GLY A 57 6.67 5.17 16.77
N VAL A 58 6.20 4.94 15.56
CA VAL A 58 6.04 3.60 15.01
C VAL A 58 7.07 3.37 13.91
N GLU A 59 7.83 2.29 14.03
CA GLU A 59 8.76 1.89 12.98
C GLU A 59 8.06 1.00 11.99
N ILE A 60 8.32 1.22 10.70
CA ILE A 60 7.77 0.36 9.66
C ILE A 60 8.92 -0.38 9.00
N SER A 61 8.99 -1.67 9.21
CA SER A 61 10.07 -2.48 8.66
C SER A 61 9.57 -3.46 7.61
N GLU A 62 8.25 -3.63 7.51
CA GLU A 62 7.66 -4.61 6.62
C GLU A 62 6.85 -3.96 5.51
N VAL A 63 7.27 -2.77 5.08
CA VAL A 63 6.56 -2.07 4.00
C VAL A 63 7.51 -1.89 2.84
N ARG A 64 7.03 -2.21 1.64
CA ARG A 64 7.81 -2.09 0.41
C ARG A 64 7.04 -1.28 -0.62
N ALA A 65 7.76 -0.74 -1.57
CA ALA A 65 7.18 0.05 -2.66
C ALA A 65 7.59 -0.59 -3.98
N LEU A 66 6.60 -0.96 -4.79
CA LEU A 66 6.84 -1.63 -6.07
C LEU A 66 5.87 -1.10 -7.12
N GLU A 67 6.17 -1.36 -8.38
CA GLU A 67 5.20 -1.11 -9.43
C GLU A 67 4.04 -2.09 -9.26
N ASN A 68 2.87 -1.72 -9.75
CA ASN A 68 1.65 -2.48 -9.52
C ASN A 68 1.78 -3.96 -9.85
N LEU A 69 2.38 -4.28 -10.99
CA LEU A 69 2.50 -5.67 -11.39
C LEU A 69 3.40 -6.47 -10.43
N ASP A 70 4.51 -5.86 -10.07
CA ASP A 70 5.43 -6.52 -9.13
C ASP A 70 4.81 -6.66 -7.76
N ALA A 71 4.06 -5.63 -7.34
CA ALA A 71 3.39 -5.68 -6.06
C ALA A 71 2.36 -6.81 -6.02
N ALA A 72 1.58 -6.95 -7.09
CA ALA A 72 0.58 -8.00 -7.16
C ALA A 72 1.22 -9.38 -7.12
N ASN A 73 2.35 -9.53 -7.81
CA ASN A 73 3.03 -10.82 -7.84
C ASN A 73 3.66 -11.21 -6.51
N ALA A 74 4.02 -10.23 -5.72
CA ALA A 74 4.73 -10.49 -4.46
C ALA A 74 3.79 -10.67 -3.27
N ALA A 75 2.49 -10.46 -3.45
CA ALA A 75 1.56 -10.43 -2.33
C ALA A 75 0.66 -11.64 -2.28
N ASP A 76 0.17 -11.93 -1.09
CA ASP A 76 -0.84 -12.96 -0.88
C ASP A 76 -2.24 -12.41 -1.10
N ILE A 77 -2.44 -11.15 -0.78
CA ILE A 77 -3.72 -10.48 -0.93
C ILE A 77 -3.49 -9.20 -1.71
N VAL A 78 -4.31 -8.97 -2.73
CA VAL A 78 -4.19 -7.78 -3.56
C VAL A 78 -5.45 -6.95 -3.39
N VAL A 79 -5.26 -5.67 -3.04
CA VAL A 79 -6.35 -4.72 -2.88
C VAL A 79 -6.19 -3.64 -3.92
N LEU A 80 -7.25 -3.41 -4.68
CA LEU A 80 -7.25 -2.42 -5.73
C LEU A 80 -7.98 -1.17 -5.26
N THR A 81 -7.30 -0.04 -5.28
CA THR A 81 -7.90 1.23 -4.87
C THR A 81 -7.92 2.16 -6.06
N VAL A 82 -9.11 2.49 -6.53
CA VAL A 82 -9.28 3.40 -7.66
C VAL A 82 -10.30 4.46 -7.28
N PRO A 83 -10.16 5.67 -7.83
CA PRO A 83 -11.11 6.73 -7.53
C PRO A 83 -12.49 6.41 -8.09
N PHE A 84 -13.50 6.53 -7.25
CA PHE A 84 -14.87 6.27 -7.67
C PHE A 84 -15.35 7.25 -8.73
N THR A 85 -14.85 8.46 -8.70
CA THR A 85 -15.24 9.43 -9.70
C THR A 85 -14.90 8.96 -11.11
N HIS A 86 -13.74 8.34 -11.25
CA HIS A 86 -13.34 7.81 -12.55
C HIS A 86 -14.20 6.61 -12.94
N GLN A 87 -14.53 5.79 -11.97
CA GLN A 87 -15.40 4.65 -12.25
C GLN A 87 -16.77 5.10 -12.71
N SER A 88 -17.31 6.09 -12.07
CA SER A 88 -18.59 6.63 -12.45
C SER A 88 -18.62 7.05 -13.89
N SER A 89 -17.61 7.77 -14.32
CA SER A 89 -17.51 8.21 -15.71
C SER A 89 -17.37 7.04 -16.65
N THR A 90 -16.64 6.06 -16.25
CA THR A 90 -16.36 4.92 -17.12
C THR A 90 -17.59 4.06 -17.34
N LEU A 91 -18.44 3.96 -16.35
CA LEU A 91 -19.60 3.11 -16.45
C LEU A 91 -20.71 3.65 -17.34
N LYS A 92 -20.61 4.88 -17.77
CA LYS A 92 -21.61 5.46 -18.68
C LYS A 92 -21.50 4.98 -20.12
#